data_d092773a42df5536bf17969b2b89ccb7
#
_entry.id   d092773a42df5536bf17969b2b89ccb7
#
_cell.length_a   1.000
_cell.length_b   1.000
_cell.length_c   1.000
_cell.angle_alpha   90.00
_cell.angle_beta   90.00
_cell.angle_gamma   90.00
#
_symmetry.space_group_name_H-M   'P 1'
#
loop_
_entity.id
_entity.type
_entity.pdbx_description
1 polymer ?
#
loop_
_entity_poly.entity_id
_entity_poly.type
_entity_poly.pdbx_seq_one_letter_code
_entity_poly.pdbx_strand_id
1 'polypeptide(L)'
;MTLVLDATPLIYLGKAKSLDVLAKTDEKLVVPGRVYNEVVGDGMKQGYPDAKRINKRYREGLFEQQTYEKGERFESLRADTKLTPADTATLLLADELNGTAVMDENHGRNIADIENIETRGTAYLLLSLVRDGKIPADEARETIDEMVDAGWHCSHSLYSKVLRKLEELRSE
;
A
#
# COMPACT_ATOMS: atom_id res chain seq x y z
N MET A 1 9.88 -11.90 -3.45
CA MET A 1 8.71 -11.31 -4.14
C MET A 1 8.76 -9.79 -4.03
N THR A 2 8.06 -9.09 -4.87
CA THR A 2 8.03 -7.63 -4.88
C THR A 2 6.63 -7.13 -4.55
N LEU A 3 6.54 -6.16 -3.66
CA LEU A 3 5.30 -5.41 -3.38
C LEU A 3 5.41 -4.03 -4.03
N VAL A 4 4.42 -3.67 -4.83
CA VAL A 4 4.33 -2.35 -5.44
C VAL A 4 3.26 -1.56 -4.68
N LEU A 5 3.68 -0.49 -4.02
CA LEU A 5 2.83 0.26 -3.09
C LEU A 5 2.10 1.41 -3.80
N ASP A 6 0.79 1.45 -3.64
CA ASP A 6 -0.04 2.58 -4.03
C ASP A 6 0.04 3.72 -2.99
N ALA A 7 -0.59 4.85 -3.29
CA ALA A 7 -0.56 6.03 -2.43
C ALA A 7 -1.20 5.79 -1.05
N THR A 8 -2.35 5.14 -0.98
CA THR A 8 -3.12 4.97 0.25
C THR A 8 -2.34 4.28 1.37
N PRO A 9 -1.68 3.13 1.15
CA PRO A 9 -0.88 2.50 2.20
C PRO A 9 0.22 3.43 2.73
N LEU A 10 0.92 4.12 1.85
CA LEU A 10 2.00 5.04 2.24
C LEU A 10 1.48 6.22 3.05
N ILE A 11 0.40 6.85 2.58
CA ILE A 11 -0.18 8.03 3.25
C ILE A 11 -0.64 7.67 4.67
N TYR A 12 -1.42 6.60 4.83
CA TYR A 12 -2.02 6.29 6.13
C TYR A 12 -1.04 5.65 7.11
N LEU A 13 -0.10 4.83 6.64
CA LEU A 13 1.01 4.39 7.48
C LEU A 13 1.90 5.59 7.87
N GLY A 14 2.10 6.54 6.97
CA GLY A 14 2.81 7.79 7.27
C GLY A 14 2.10 8.64 8.31
N LYS A 15 0.79 8.81 8.20
CA LYS A 15 -0.03 9.55 9.18
C LYS A 15 -0.05 8.87 10.54
N ALA A 16 -0.11 7.54 10.56
CA ALA A 16 -0.07 6.74 11.78
C ALA A 16 1.33 6.64 12.38
N LYS A 17 2.34 7.22 11.76
CA LYS A 17 3.76 7.11 12.17
C LYS A 17 4.24 5.66 12.25
N SER A 18 3.71 4.81 11.40
CA SER A 18 3.92 3.35 11.41
C SER A 18 4.59 2.83 10.13
N LEU A 19 5.30 3.68 9.39
CA LEU A 19 6.03 3.25 8.19
C LEU A 19 7.07 2.17 8.49
N ASP A 20 7.53 2.08 9.74
CA ASP A 20 8.50 1.06 10.17
C ASP A 20 7.99 -0.37 10.00
N VAL A 21 6.68 -0.59 10.00
CA VAL A 21 6.13 -1.93 9.76
C VAL A 21 6.50 -2.44 8.37
N LEU A 22 6.63 -1.54 7.39
CA LEU A 22 7.05 -1.91 6.04
C LEU A 22 8.50 -2.43 6.01
N ALA A 23 9.35 -1.98 6.93
CA ALA A 23 10.72 -2.47 7.03
C ALA A 23 10.81 -3.90 7.59
N LYS A 24 9.72 -4.42 8.14
CA LYS A 24 9.68 -5.77 8.71
C LYS A 24 9.41 -6.86 7.67
N THR A 25 8.94 -6.49 6.48
CA THR A 25 8.75 -7.47 5.41
C THR A 25 10.09 -7.92 4.82
N ASP A 26 10.15 -9.18 4.39
CA ASP A 26 11.29 -9.69 3.63
C ASP A 26 11.14 -9.39 2.13
N GLU A 27 10.00 -8.87 1.72
CA GLU A 27 9.72 -8.59 0.32
C GLU A 27 10.32 -7.24 -0.10
N LYS A 28 10.73 -7.16 -1.35
CA LYS A 28 11.21 -5.90 -1.93
C LYS A 28 10.06 -4.93 -2.10
N LEU A 29 10.24 -3.70 -1.66
CA LEU A 29 9.23 -2.64 -1.78
C LEU A 29 9.57 -1.69 -2.92
N VAL A 30 8.62 -1.49 -3.82
CA VAL A 30 8.74 -0.59 -4.97
C VAL A 30 7.57 0.39 -4.96
N VAL A 31 7.86 1.63 -5.28
CA VAL A 31 6.85 2.70 -5.40
C VAL A 31 6.96 3.30 -6.80
N PRO A 32 5.85 3.32 -7.56
CA PRO A 32 5.87 3.99 -8.87
C PRO A 32 6.20 5.49 -8.73
N GLY A 33 6.93 6.03 -9.69
CA GLY A 33 7.29 7.44 -9.69
C GLY A 33 6.09 8.38 -9.57
N ARG A 34 4.96 8.01 -10.19
CA ARG A 34 3.71 8.79 -10.10
C ARG A 34 3.13 8.81 -8.70
N VAL A 35 3.19 7.67 -7.99
CA VAL A 35 2.76 7.57 -6.60
C VAL A 35 3.70 8.40 -5.71
N TYR A 36 5.00 8.27 -5.91
CA TYR A 36 5.98 9.05 -5.15
C TYR A 36 5.75 10.56 -5.32
N ASN A 37 5.52 11.01 -6.56
CA ASN A 37 5.25 12.42 -6.83
C ASN A 37 3.98 12.91 -6.12
N GLU A 38 2.96 12.08 -6.03
CA GLU A 38 1.72 12.41 -5.30
C GLU A 38 1.96 12.49 -3.78
N VAL A 39 2.52 11.44 -3.20
CA VAL A 39 2.63 11.34 -1.73
C VAL A 39 3.77 12.18 -1.15
N VAL A 40 4.83 12.43 -1.89
CA VAL A 40 5.97 13.23 -1.45
C VAL A 40 6.01 14.57 -2.17
N GLY A 41 6.01 14.60 -3.49
CA GLY A 41 6.11 15.84 -4.26
C GLY A 41 5.00 16.82 -3.92
N ASP A 42 3.76 16.42 -4.17
CA ASP A 42 2.59 17.26 -3.89
C ASP A 42 2.36 17.40 -2.39
N GLY A 43 2.54 16.34 -1.62
CA GLY A 43 2.38 16.38 -0.16
C GLY A 43 3.34 17.35 0.53
N MET A 44 4.59 17.43 0.08
CA MET A 44 5.57 18.39 0.62
C MET A 44 5.19 19.82 0.28
N LYS A 45 4.69 20.07 -0.92
CA LYS A 45 4.18 21.41 -1.32
C LYS A 45 3.01 21.86 -0.45
N GLN A 46 2.17 20.91 -0.03
CA GLN A 46 1.03 21.17 0.87
C GLN A 46 1.44 21.22 2.35
N GLY A 47 2.70 20.88 2.68
CA GLY A 47 3.20 20.87 4.04
C GLY A 47 2.73 19.67 4.88
N TYR A 48 2.30 18.59 4.27
CA TYR A 48 1.80 17.42 4.98
C TYR A 48 2.91 16.68 5.75
N PRO A 49 2.73 16.42 7.05
CA PRO A 49 3.74 15.70 7.84
C PRO A 49 4.02 14.29 7.36
N ASP A 50 3.01 13.58 6.85
CA ASP A 50 3.18 12.24 6.29
C ASP A 50 4.12 12.24 5.08
N ALA A 51 4.04 13.26 4.21
CA ALA A 51 4.95 13.41 3.07
C ALA A 51 6.41 13.49 3.51
N LYS A 52 6.68 14.22 4.59
CA LYS A 52 8.03 14.33 5.15
C LYS A 52 8.54 12.99 5.68
N ARG A 53 7.68 12.23 6.36
CA ARG A 53 8.02 10.91 6.91
C ARG A 53 8.29 9.91 5.79
N ILE A 54 7.48 9.91 4.74
CA ILE A 54 7.65 9.03 3.58
C ILE A 54 8.97 9.36 2.87
N ASN A 55 9.25 10.64 2.63
CA ASN A 55 10.49 11.07 2.00
C ASN A 55 11.73 10.66 2.81
N LYS A 56 11.67 10.84 4.14
CA LYS A 56 12.76 10.42 5.03
C LYS A 56 13.03 8.92 4.90
N ARG A 57 12.00 8.09 4.94
CA ARG A 57 12.13 6.64 4.82
C ARG A 57 12.66 6.23 3.45
N TYR A 58 12.22 6.90 2.39
CA TYR A 58 12.77 6.67 1.06
C TYR A 58 14.28 6.92 1.01
N ARG A 59 14.73 8.03 1.58
CA ARG A 59 16.16 8.37 1.65
C ARG A 59 16.96 7.35 2.48
N GLU A 60 16.32 6.73 3.44
CA GLU A 60 16.92 5.66 4.27
C GLU A 60 16.87 4.28 3.59
N GLY A 61 16.31 4.19 2.40
CA GLY A 61 16.30 2.96 1.60
C GLY A 61 15.11 2.03 1.85
N LEU A 62 14.02 2.51 2.45
CA LEU A 62 12.85 1.66 2.73
C LEU A 62 12.24 1.06 1.46
N PHE A 63 12.21 1.80 0.38
CA PHE A 63 11.66 1.34 -0.90
C PHE A 63 12.45 1.93 -2.07
N GLU A 64 12.33 1.28 -3.22
CA GLU A 64 12.86 1.80 -4.49
C GLU A 64 11.77 2.54 -5.25
N GLN A 65 12.14 3.58 -5.95
CA GLN A 65 11.27 4.25 -6.90
C GLN A 65 11.53 3.69 -8.30
N GLN A 66 10.47 3.28 -9.02
CA GLN A 66 10.57 2.83 -10.40
C GLN A 66 9.50 3.51 -11.25
N THR A 67 9.82 3.74 -12.52
CA THR A 67 8.91 4.34 -13.48
C THR A 67 8.33 3.27 -14.39
N TYR A 68 6.99 3.24 -14.52
CA TYR A 68 6.33 2.47 -15.57
C TYR A 68 6.23 3.35 -16.82
N GLU A 69 6.83 2.89 -17.90
CA GLU A 69 6.79 3.63 -19.16
C GLU A 69 5.39 3.60 -19.78
N LYS A 70 4.90 4.76 -20.18
CA LYS A 70 3.61 4.84 -20.88
C LYS A 70 3.70 4.07 -22.20
N GLY A 71 2.66 3.29 -22.47
CA GLY A 71 2.54 2.52 -23.68
C GLY A 71 1.07 2.21 -23.96
N GLU A 72 0.84 1.36 -24.95
CA GLU A 72 -0.49 0.96 -25.38
C GLU A 72 -1.34 0.39 -24.26
N ARG A 73 -0.75 -0.48 -23.44
CA ARG A 73 -1.45 -1.11 -22.33
C ARG A 73 -1.84 -0.09 -21.26
N PHE A 74 -0.98 0.88 -20.98
CA PHE A 74 -1.28 1.96 -20.03
C PHE A 74 -2.47 2.79 -20.50
N GLU A 75 -2.46 3.22 -21.77
CA GLU A 75 -3.54 4.01 -22.35
C GLU A 75 -4.85 3.22 -22.45
N SER A 76 -4.77 1.95 -22.84
CA SER A 76 -5.93 1.07 -22.92
C SER A 76 -6.60 0.89 -21.55
N LEU A 77 -5.82 0.64 -20.52
CA LEU A 77 -6.35 0.43 -19.17
C LEU A 77 -7.01 1.70 -18.63
N ARG A 78 -6.43 2.86 -18.92
CA ARG A 78 -7.01 4.14 -18.52
C ARG A 78 -8.25 4.54 -19.33
N ALA A 79 -8.30 4.18 -20.60
CA ALA A 79 -9.44 4.49 -21.46
C ALA A 79 -10.70 3.72 -21.05
N ASP A 80 -10.53 2.45 -20.67
CA ASP A 80 -11.64 1.54 -20.35
C ASP A 80 -12.02 1.55 -18.86
N THR A 81 -11.27 2.26 -18.02
CA THR A 81 -11.50 2.29 -16.58
C THR A 81 -11.42 3.73 -16.06
N LYS A 82 -11.86 3.93 -14.83
CA LYS A 82 -11.74 5.21 -14.13
C LYS A 82 -10.50 5.28 -13.22
N LEU A 83 -9.51 4.44 -13.50
CA LEU A 83 -8.27 4.45 -12.75
C LEU A 83 -7.50 5.77 -12.95
N THR A 84 -6.88 6.25 -11.88
CA THR A 84 -5.94 7.37 -12.00
C THR A 84 -4.65 6.90 -12.69
N PRO A 85 -3.82 7.83 -13.21
CA PRO A 85 -2.50 7.44 -13.73
C PRO A 85 -1.63 6.71 -12.70
N ALA A 86 -1.70 7.11 -11.44
CA ALA A 86 -0.96 6.47 -10.35
C ALA A 86 -1.43 5.03 -10.11
N ASP A 87 -2.75 4.81 -10.04
CA ASP A 87 -3.32 3.46 -9.88
C ASP A 87 -2.91 2.55 -11.03
N THR A 88 -3.01 3.06 -12.27
CA THR A 88 -2.64 2.33 -13.47
C THR A 88 -1.16 1.93 -13.45
N ALA A 89 -0.29 2.87 -13.10
CA ALA A 89 1.14 2.60 -13.00
C ALA A 89 1.44 1.54 -11.91
N THR A 90 0.74 1.60 -10.78
CA THR A 90 0.90 0.63 -9.69
C THR A 90 0.56 -0.78 -10.16
N LEU A 91 -0.58 -0.96 -10.82
CA LEU A 91 -1.02 -2.26 -11.32
C LEU A 91 -0.07 -2.81 -12.39
N LEU A 92 0.25 -2.01 -13.38
CA LEU A 92 1.08 -2.48 -14.49
C LEU A 92 2.53 -2.72 -14.07
N LEU A 93 3.06 -1.93 -13.16
CA LEU A 93 4.39 -2.17 -12.62
C LEU A 93 4.44 -3.46 -11.78
N ALA A 94 3.40 -3.73 -11.00
CA ALA A 94 3.28 -4.99 -10.27
C ALA A 94 3.28 -6.19 -11.22
N ASP A 95 2.54 -6.10 -12.31
CA ASP A 95 2.51 -7.15 -13.33
C ASP A 95 3.88 -7.34 -14.00
N GLU A 96 4.51 -6.25 -14.42
CA GLU A 96 5.84 -6.29 -15.05
C GLU A 96 6.90 -6.93 -14.14
N LEU A 97 6.82 -6.69 -12.83
CA LEU A 97 7.75 -7.23 -11.85
C LEU A 97 7.35 -8.61 -11.30
N ASN A 98 6.28 -9.19 -11.80
CA ASN A 98 5.68 -10.41 -11.25
C ASN A 98 5.43 -10.32 -9.75
N GLY A 99 5.01 -9.14 -9.31
CA GLY A 99 4.78 -8.82 -7.92
C GLY A 99 3.31 -8.65 -7.59
N THR A 100 3.07 -8.05 -6.43
CA THR A 100 1.73 -7.79 -5.91
C THR A 100 1.54 -6.30 -5.69
N ALA A 101 0.41 -5.75 -6.17
CA ALA A 101 0.06 -4.37 -5.89
C ALA A 101 -0.60 -4.26 -4.51
N VAL A 102 -0.11 -3.35 -3.68
CA VAL A 102 -0.73 -3.06 -2.37
C VAL A 102 -1.61 -1.83 -2.54
N MET A 103 -2.92 -2.05 -2.56
CA MET A 103 -3.91 -1.00 -2.72
C MET A 103 -5.22 -1.37 -2.04
N ASP A 104 -5.95 -0.36 -1.58
CA ASP A 104 -7.17 -0.55 -0.77
C ASP A 104 -8.45 -0.28 -1.55
N GLU A 105 -8.37 0.44 -2.66
CA GLU A 105 -9.56 0.81 -3.43
C GLU A 105 -10.14 -0.38 -4.19
N ASN A 106 -11.46 -0.60 -4.02
CA ASN A 106 -12.15 -1.73 -4.63
C ASN A 106 -12.13 -1.71 -6.16
N HIS A 107 -12.29 -0.53 -6.77
CA HIS A 107 -12.29 -0.42 -8.22
C HIS A 107 -10.96 -0.88 -8.83
N GLY A 108 -9.85 -0.41 -8.29
CA GLY A 108 -8.51 -0.83 -8.74
C GLY A 108 -8.29 -2.33 -8.55
N ARG A 109 -8.73 -2.89 -7.42
CA ARG A 109 -8.61 -4.33 -7.14
C ARG A 109 -9.47 -5.16 -8.09
N ASN A 110 -10.67 -4.70 -8.43
CA ASN A 110 -11.53 -5.38 -9.41
C ASN A 110 -10.89 -5.39 -10.80
N ILE A 111 -10.31 -4.29 -11.24
CA ILE A 111 -9.59 -4.23 -12.51
C ILE A 111 -8.36 -5.17 -12.48
N ALA A 112 -7.64 -5.22 -11.36
CA ALA A 112 -6.52 -6.14 -11.19
C ALA A 112 -6.95 -7.59 -11.34
N ASP A 113 -8.10 -7.97 -10.79
CA ASP A 113 -8.64 -9.34 -10.92
C ASP A 113 -8.90 -9.68 -12.39
N ILE A 114 -9.47 -8.75 -13.15
CA ILE A 114 -9.73 -8.93 -14.60
C ILE A 114 -8.42 -9.09 -15.36
N GLU A 115 -7.40 -8.33 -14.99
CA GLU A 115 -6.08 -8.33 -15.64
C GLU A 115 -5.14 -9.43 -15.10
N ASN A 116 -5.59 -10.25 -14.16
CA ASN A 116 -4.79 -11.28 -13.49
C ASN A 116 -3.56 -10.72 -12.76
N ILE A 117 -3.72 -9.55 -12.14
CA ILE A 117 -2.69 -8.92 -11.32
C ILE A 117 -3.05 -9.15 -9.85
N GLU A 118 -2.12 -9.71 -9.08
CA GLU A 118 -2.34 -9.95 -7.66
C GLU A 118 -2.37 -8.64 -6.88
N THR A 119 -3.34 -8.51 -5.98
CA THR A 119 -3.45 -7.35 -5.08
C THR A 119 -3.58 -7.78 -3.63
N ARG A 120 -3.15 -6.90 -2.72
CA ARG A 120 -3.36 -7.00 -1.27
C ARG A 120 -3.79 -5.64 -0.75
N GLY A 121 -4.71 -5.63 0.22
CA GLY A 121 -5.00 -4.41 0.96
C GLY A 121 -3.97 -4.19 2.07
N THR A 122 -3.96 -2.99 2.64
CA THR A 122 -3.04 -2.66 3.76
C THR A 122 -3.31 -3.52 4.99
N ALA A 123 -4.59 -3.79 5.31
CA ALA A 123 -4.94 -4.67 6.43
C ALA A 123 -4.37 -6.08 6.23
N TYR A 124 -4.49 -6.63 5.03
CA TYR A 124 -3.92 -7.95 4.72
C TYR A 124 -2.40 -7.97 4.88
N LEU A 125 -1.73 -6.91 4.45
CA LEU A 125 -0.28 -6.80 4.62
C LEU A 125 0.11 -6.86 6.11
N LEU A 126 -0.58 -6.10 6.96
CA LEU A 126 -0.34 -6.11 8.41
C LEU A 126 -0.61 -7.49 9.02
N LEU A 127 -1.71 -8.13 8.64
CA LEU A 127 -2.03 -9.49 9.11
C LEU A 127 -0.98 -10.50 8.68
N SER A 128 -0.46 -10.40 7.46
CA SER A 128 0.59 -11.30 6.99
C SER A 128 1.89 -11.13 7.78
N LEU A 129 2.23 -9.91 8.18
CA LEU A 129 3.39 -9.66 9.05
C LEU A 129 3.23 -10.29 10.44
N VAL A 130 2.01 -10.28 10.99
CA VAL A 130 1.71 -10.98 12.25
C VAL A 130 1.82 -12.49 12.07
N ARG A 131 1.19 -13.03 11.04
CA ARG A 131 1.24 -14.47 10.73
C ARG A 131 2.69 -14.96 10.58
N ASP A 132 3.53 -14.18 9.95
CA ASP A 132 4.93 -14.52 9.69
C ASP A 132 5.86 -14.19 10.87
N GLY A 133 5.30 -13.78 12.01
CA GLY A 133 6.05 -13.47 13.23
C GLY A 133 6.91 -12.22 13.17
N LYS A 134 6.65 -11.33 12.23
CA LYS A 134 7.44 -10.10 12.00
C LYS A 134 7.05 -8.98 12.95
N ILE A 135 5.78 -8.89 13.31
CA ILE A 135 5.25 -7.94 14.29
C ILE A 135 4.26 -8.64 15.22
N PRO A 136 4.11 -8.19 16.48
CA PRO A 136 3.07 -8.72 17.36
C PRO A 136 1.67 -8.29 16.91
N ALA A 137 0.66 -9.09 17.25
CA ALA A 137 -0.74 -8.77 16.94
C ALA A 137 -1.18 -7.42 17.53
N ASP A 138 -0.71 -7.07 18.72
CA ASP A 138 -1.03 -5.79 19.35
C ASP A 138 -0.49 -4.59 18.56
N GLU A 139 0.70 -4.70 18.00
CA GLU A 139 1.28 -3.66 17.14
C GLU A 139 0.46 -3.47 15.86
N ALA A 140 0.04 -4.57 15.23
CA ALA A 140 -0.81 -4.51 14.03
C ALA A 140 -2.15 -3.84 14.34
N ARG A 141 -2.78 -4.18 15.46
CA ARG A 141 -4.04 -3.57 15.89
C ARG A 141 -3.89 -2.08 16.14
N GLU A 142 -2.86 -1.70 16.88
CA GLU A 142 -2.56 -0.29 17.16
C GLU A 142 -2.34 0.49 15.87
N THR A 143 -1.58 -0.04 14.94
CA THR A 143 -1.36 0.57 13.63
C THR A 143 -2.67 0.77 12.86
N ILE A 144 -3.54 -0.23 12.84
CA ILE A 144 -4.84 -0.15 12.17
C ILE A 144 -5.72 0.92 12.83
N ASP A 145 -5.79 0.94 14.15
CA ASP A 145 -6.59 1.93 14.89
C ASP A 145 -6.08 3.35 14.62
N GLU A 146 -4.78 3.56 14.61
CA GLU A 146 -4.18 4.86 14.29
C GLU A 146 -4.44 5.29 12.83
N MET A 147 -4.42 4.36 11.89
CA MET A 147 -4.78 4.63 10.51
C MET A 147 -6.24 5.07 10.38
N VAL A 148 -7.15 4.38 11.06
CA VAL A 148 -8.59 4.71 11.09
C VAL A 148 -8.79 6.09 11.70
N ASP A 149 -8.14 6.39 12.81
CA ASP A 149 -8.19 7.69 13.46
C ASP A 149 -7.65 8.82 12.56
N ALA A 150 -6.70 8.49 11.69
CA ALA A 150 -6.15 9.44 10.71
C ALA A 150 -7.04 9.60 9.46
N GLY A 151 -8.14 8.86 9.36
CA GLY A 151 -9.10 8.97 8.26
C GLY A 151 -9.06 7.84 7.23
N TRP A 152 -8.28 6.78 7.47
CA TRP A 152 -8.28 5.63 6.57
C TRP A 152 -9.64 4.97 6.55
N HIS A 153 -10.18 4.76 5.33
CA HIS A 153 -11.48 4.12 5.19
C HIS A 153 -11.40 2.63 5.50
N CYS A 154 -12.09 2.23 6.55
CA CYS A 154 -12.20 0.84 6.97
C CYS A 154 -13.66 0.58 7.37
N SER A 155 -14.36 -0.25 6.61
CA SER A 155 -15.75 -0.61 6.94
C SER A 155 -15.81 -1.37 8.27
N HIS A 156 -16.96 -1.32 8.94
CA HIS A 156 -17.18 -2.10 10.16
C HIS A 156 -16.96 -3.60 9.91
N SER A 157 -17.39 -4.09 8.76
CA SER A 157 -17.22 -5.50 8.37
C SER A 157 -15.74 -5.86 8.25
N LEU A 158 -14.94 -5.02 7.58
CA LEU A 158 -13.51 -5.25 7.46
C LEU A 158 -12.82 -5.19 8.82
N TYR A 159 -13.12 -4.17 9.62
CA TYR A 159 -12.53 -4.00 10.95
C TYR A 159 -12.81 -5.21 11.84
N SER A 160 -14.06 -5.69 11.86
CA SER A 160 -14.43 -6.87 12.63
C SER A 160 -13.68 -8.12 12.18
N LYS A 161 -13.53 -8.31 10.87
CA LYS A 161 -12.77 -9.46 10.33
C LYS A 161 -11.28 -9.37 10.71
N VAL A 162 -10.71 -8.17 10.68
CA VAL A 162 -9.31 -7.95 11.06
C VAL A 162 -9.10 -8.28 12.54
N LEU A 163 -9.97 -7.78 13.44
CA LEU A 163 -9.87 -8.07 14.87
C LEU A 163 -9.97 -9.56 15.14
N ARG A 164 -10.90 -10.24 14.50
CA ARG A 164 -11.07 -11.69 14.64
C ARG A 164 -9.81 -12.44 14.22
N LYS A 165 -9.25 -12.05 13.08
CA LYS A 165 -8.01 -12.68 12.57
C LYS A 165 -6.83 -12.43 13.49
N LEU A 166 -6.69 -11.24 14.05
CA LEU A 166 -5.64 -10.92 15.01
C LEU A 166 -5.75 -11.79 16.29
N GLU A 167 -6.98 -12.04 16.79
CA GLU A 167 -7.18 -12.93 17.92
C GLU A 167 -6.79 -14.37 17.59
N GLU A 168 -7.15 -14.87 16.40
CA GLU A 168 -6.72 -16.19 15.93
C GLU A 168 -5.19 -16.30 15.90
N LEU A 169 -4.52 -15.32 15.31
CA LEU A 169 -3.06 -15.31 15.19
C LEU A 169 -2.35 -15.15 16.54
N ARG A 170 -2.97 -14.48 17.50
CA ARG A 170 -2.43 -14.35 18.86
C ARG A 170 -2.43 -15.69 19.60
N SER A 171 -3.37 -16.56 19.27
CA SER A 171 -3.53 -17.87 19.92
C SER A 171 -2.60 -18.95 19.37
N GLU A 172 -1.95 -18.70 18.23
CA GLU A 172 -0.96 -19.57 17.62
C GLU A 172 0.44 -19.28 18.17
#